data_4f6312326a917bdd45d778e4e48128a0
#
_entry.id   4f6312326a917bdd45d778e4e48128a0
#
_cell.length_a   1.000
_cell.length_b   1.000
_cell.length_c   1.000
_cell.angle_alpha   90.00
_cell.angle_beta   90.00
_cell.angle_gamma   90.00
#
_symmetry.space_group_name_H-M   'P 1'
#
loop_
_entity.id
_entity.type
_entity.pdbx_description
1 polymer ?
#
loop_
_entity_poly.entity_id
_entity_poly.type
_entity_poly.pdbx_seq_one_letter_code
_entity_poly.pdbx_strand_id
1 'polypeptide(L)'
;AVADWYEVPTGSMKPTIQEGDRILTDKMAYDIRVPFTHIKLLKLADPQTGDIIVFDSQAADNRLIKRVIGVPGDTVALENNELIINGKKLNYADQQSNIDSLDKIEDLNGLAHSIRVANIPSRLSGFDAITIPDDYYLAMGDNRDNSADSRVIGLIPRNELLGKAERVIVSLDYDNYYLPRKDRVLKKLN
;
A
#
# COMPACT_ATOMS: atom_id res chain seq x y z
N ALA A 1 -8.77 -17.37 -12.24
CA ALA A 1 -7.49 -17.63 -11.57
C ALA A 1 -7.60 -17.22 -10.11
N VAL A 2 -7.03 -18.01 -9.21
CA VAL A 2 -6.99 -17.75 -7.77
C VAL A 2 -5.96 -16.65 -7.47
N ALA A 3 -4.90 -16.60 -8.27
CA ALA A 3 -3.86 -15.60 -8.19
C ALA A 3 -3.63 -14.95 -9.55
N ASP A 4 -3.16 -13.72 -9.52
CA ASP A 4 -2.78 -12.94 -10.70
C ASP A 4 -1.46 -12.22 -10.43
N TRP A 5 -0.80 -11.75 -11.47
CA TRP A 5 0.42 -10.98 -11.31
C TRP A 5 0.29 -9.64 -12.03
N TYR A 6 0.82 -8.59 -11.37
CA TYR A 6 0.76 -7.23 -11.87
C TYR A 6 2.16 -6.63 -11.96
N GLU A 7 2.42 -5.94 -13.04
CA GLU A 7 3.60 -5.10 -13.19
C GLU A 7 3.41 -3.80 -12.43
N VAL A 8 4.45 -3.35 -11.75
CA VAL A 8 4.45 -2.12 -10.96
C VAL A 8 5.08 -0.99 -11.77
N PRO A 9 4.27 -0.04 -12.28
CA PRO A 9 4.77 1.01 -13.16
C PRO A 9 5.30 2.23 -12.41
N THR A 10 5.02 2.36 -11.10
CA THR A 10 5.32 3.58 -10.32
C THR A 10 6.01 3.29 -9.01
N GLY A 11 6.74 4.28 -8.50
CA GLY A 11 7.47 4.19 -7.24
C GLY A 11 6.66 4.55 -5.98
N SER A 12 5.32 4.60 -6.05
CA SER A 12 4.48 5.02 -4.91
C SER A 12 4.58 4.13 -3.67
N MET A 13 5.09 2.91 -3.82
CA MET A 13 5.30 1.93 -2.75
C MET A 13 6.78 1.71 -2.40
N LYS A 14 7.69 2.56 -2.89
CA LYS A 14 9.11 2.53 -2.46
C LYS A 14 9.23 2.81 -0.97
N PRO A 15 10.14 2.15 -0.26
CA PRO A 15 11.15 1.20 -0.73
C PRO A 15 10.64 -0.25 -0.81
N THR A 16 9.42 -0.54 -0.37
CA THR A 16 8.87 -1.91 -0.28
C THR A 16 8.71 -2.54 -1.66
N ILE A 17 8.04 -1.85 -2.59
CA ILE A 17 7.82 -2.26 -3.98
C ILE A 17 8.42 -1.19 -4.89
N GLN A 18 9.11 -1.61 -5.95
CA GLN A 18 9.82 -0.72 -6.89
C GLN A 18 9.27 -0.90 -8.31
N GLU A 19 9.52 0.09 -9.16
CA GLU A 19 9.23 -0.02 -10.59
C GLU A 19 9.98 -1.23 -11.18
N GLY A 20 9.29 -1.98 -12.04
CA GLY A 20 9.79 -3.23 -12.62
C GLY A 20 9.57 -4.47 -11.75
N ASP A 21 9.04 -4.32 -10.54
CA ASP A 21 8.55 -5.47 -9.78
C ASP A 21 7.30 -6.04 -10.45
N ARG A 22 7.21 -7.37 -10.45
CA ARG A 22 5.99 -8.12 -10.76
C ARG A 22 5.52 -8.80 -9.50
N ILE A 23 4.35 -8.40 -9.04
CA ILE A 23 3.80 -8.86 -7.76
C ILE A 23 2.75 -9.95 -7.97
N LEU A 24 2.79 -10.97 -7.12
CA LEU A 24 1.74 -11.97 -7.00
C LEU A 24 0.64 -11.42 -6.09
N THR A 25 -0.58 -11.47 -6.58
CA THR A 25 -1.76 -11.04 -5.85
C THR A 25 -2.70 -12.22 -5.62
N ASP A 26 -3.03 -12.49 -4.37
CA ASP A 26 -4.09 -13.42 -4.01
C ASP A 26 -5.44 -12.74 -4.16
N LYS A 27 -6.21 -13.16 -5.17
CA LYS A 27 -7.57 -12.65 -5.44
C LYS A 27 -8.63 -13.24 -4.52
N MET A 28 -8.33 -14.34 -3.85
CA MET A 28 -9.23 -14.98 -2.89
C MET A 28 -8.99 -14.54 -1.46
N ALA A 29 -8.03 -13.64 -1.22
CA ALA A 29 -7.73 -13.15 0.13
C ALA A 29 -8.98 -12.57 0.84
N TYR A 30 -9.88 -11.94 0.07
CA TYR A 30 -11.03 -11.23 0.63
C TYR A 30 -12.37 -11.72 0.14
N ASP A 31 -12.47 -12.16 -1.14
CA ASP A 31 -13.74 -12.55 -1.76
C ASP A 31 -13.56 -13.71 -2.73
N ILE A 32 -14.57 -14.57 -2.83
CA ILE A 32 -14.76 -15.44 -4.00
C ILE A 32 -15.55 -14.67 -5.04
N ARG A 33 -15.07 -14.63 -6.28
CA ARG A 33 -15.71 -13.92 -7.40
C ARG A 33 -15.99 -14.85 -8.56
N VAL A 34 -17.02 -14.51 -9.35
CA VAL A 34 -17.25 -15.16 -10.64
C VAL A 34 -16.07 -14.85 -11.55
N PRO A 35 -15.42 -15.88 -12.15
CA PRO A 35 -14.31 -15.66 -13.08
C PRO A 35 -14.66 -14.67 -14.18
N PHE A 36 -13.71 -13.80 -14.50
CA PHE A 36 -13.82 -12.75 -15.54
C PHE A 36 -14.91 -11.69 -15.31
N THR A 37 -15.45 -11.59 -14.09
CA THR A 37 -16.43 -10.56 -13.70
C THR A 37 -16.03 -9.89 -12.39
N HIS A 38 -16.71 -8.78 -12.05
CA HIS A 38 -16.59 -8.12 -10.74
C HIS A 38 -17.61 -8.62 -9.71
N ILE A 39 -18.40 -9.65 -10.07
CA ILE A 39 -19.48 -10.17 -9.21
C ILE A 39 -18.85 -10.98 -8.08
N LYS A 40 -19.05 -10.52 -6.84
CA LYS A 40 -18.64 -11.20 -5.61
C LYS A 40 -19.72 -12.24 -5.24
N LEU A 41 -19.30 -13.49 -5.05
CA LEU A 41 -20.17 -14.59 -4.65
C LEU A 41 -20.19 -14.77 -3.13
N LEU A 42 -19.01 -14.66 -2.51
CA LEU A 42 -18.84 -14.90 -1.07
C LEU A 42 -17.73 -14.03 -0.53
N LYS A 43 -18.02 -13.37 0.59
CA LYS A 43 -17.00 -12.68 1.40
C LYS A 43 -16.25 -13.71 2.25
N LEU A 44 -14.92 -13.73 2.16
CA LEU A 44 -14.06 -14.63 2.93
C LEU A 44 -13.44 -13.93 4.14
N ALA A 45 -12.92 -12.72 3.92
CA ALA A 45 -12.27 -11.94 4.96
C ALA A 45 -12.35 -10.44 4.64
N ASP A 46 -11.93 -9.62 5.59
CA ASP A 46 -11.71 -8.19 5.39
C ASP A 46 -10.20 -7.87 5.42
N PRO A 47 -9.75 -6.86 4.66
CA PRO A 47 -8.42 -6.33 4.77
C PRO A 47 -8.09 -5.92 6.20
N GLN A 48 -6.87 -6.21 6.60
CA GLN A 48 -6.34 -5.84 7.90
C GLN A 48 -5.31 -4.73 7.76
N THR A 49 -5.11 -3.96 8.83
CA THR A 49 -4.03 -2.98 8.92
C THR A 49 -2.69 -3.65 8.61
N GLY A 50 -1.93 -3.04 7.68
CA GLY A 50 -0.66 -3.57 7.18
C GLY A 50 -0.77 -4.36 5.87
N ASP A 51 -1.95 -4.84 5.48
CA ASP A 51 -2.13 -5.53 4.19
C ASP A 51 -1.79 -4.60 3.02
N ILE A 52 -1.05 -5.12 2.05
CA ILE A 52 -0.85 -4.43 0.77
C ILE A 52 -1.96 -4.88 -0.16
N ILE A 53 -2.86 -3.96 -0.50
CA ILE A 53 -4.04 -4.23 -1.32
C ILE A 53 -3.84 -3.78 -2.76
N VAL A 54 -4.41 -4.55 -3.68
CA VAL A 54 -4.58 -4.17 -5.10
C VAL A 54 -6.05 -3.85 -5.30
N PHE A 55 -6.36 -2.71 -5.91
CA PHE A 55 -7.73 -2.26 -6.13
C PHE A 55 -7.86 -1.45 -7.42
N ASP A 56 -9.04 -1.48 -8.02
CA ASP A 56 -9.41 -0.64 -9.17
C ASP A 56 -10.10 0.61 -8.64
N SER A 57 -9.37 1.72 -8.58
CA SER A 57 -9.88 2.99 -8.08
C SER A 57 -10.72 3.70 -9.14
N GLN A 58 -12.00 3.89 -8.87
CA GLN A 58 -12.88 4.71 -9.71
C GLN A 58 -12.48 6.19 -9.64
N ALA A 59 -12.03 6.66 -8.47
CA ALA A 59 -11.61 8.05 -8.27
C ALA A 59 -10.33 8.40 -9.04
N ALA A 60 -9.41 7.45 -9.19
CA ALA A 60 -8.16 7.63 -9.94
C ALA A 60 -8.25 7.15 -11.39
N ASP A 61 -9.32 6.47 -11.77
CA ASP A 61 -9.50 5.77 -13.06
C ASP A 61 -8.31 4.86 -13.38
N ASN A 62 -7.80 4.17 -12.36
CA ASN A 62 -6.61 3.34 -12.48
C ASN A 62 -6.53 2.24 -11.41
N ARG A 63 -5.77 1.19 -11.72
CA ARG A 63 -5.39 0.16 -10.74
C ARG A 63 -4.25 0.65 -9.87
N LEU A 64 -4.44 0.54 -8.57
CA LEU A 64 -3.51 1.01 -7.56
C LEU A 64 -3.10 -0.11 -6.60
N ILE A 65 -1.92 0.07 -6.02
CA ILE A 65 -1.37 -0.78 -4.97
C ILE A 65 -0.99 0.12 -3.81
N LYS A 66 -1.58 -0.12 -2.63
CA LYS A 66 -1.35 0.68 -1.43
C LYS A 66 -1.38 -0.22 -0.19
N ARG A 67 -0.82 0.27 0.92
CA ARG A 67 -0.88 -0.38 2.22
C ARG A 67 -2.08 0.13 3.00
N VAL A 68 -2.86 -0.78 3.58
CA VAL A 68 -3.95 -0.45 4.51
C VAL A 68 -3.34 0.09 5.80
N ILE A 69 -3.70 1.30 6.14
CA ILE A 69 -3.28 1.99 7.36
C ILE A 69 -4.38 1.92 8.42
N GLY A 70 -5.62 2.08 8.01
CA GLY A 70 -6.76 2.03 8.91
C GLY A 70 -7.94 1.27 8.30
N VAL A 71 -8.69 0.60 9.16
CA VAL A 71 -9.86 -0.22 8.83
C VAL A 71 -11.13 0.42 9.40
N PRO A 72 -12.34 -0.05 9.03
CA PRO A 72 -13.59 0.46 9.58
C PRO A 72 -13.58 0.59 11.11
N GLY A 73 -13.98 1.77 11.60
CA GLY A 73 -14.00 2.11 13.03
C GLY A 73 -12.72 2.74 13.56
N ASP A 74 -11.59 2.64 12.87
CA ASP A 74 -10.37 3.33 13.26
C ASP A 74 -10.50 4.85 13.08
N THR A 75 -9.88 5.60 13.98
CA THR A 75 -9.65 7.03 13.83
C THR A 75 -8.18 7.26 13.51
N VAL A 76 -7.89 7.86 12.36
CA VAL A 76 -6.53 8.05 11.85
C VAL A 76 -6.27 9.52 11.59
N ALA A 77 -5.12 10.01 12.03
CA ALA A 77 -4.56 11.31 11.70
C ALA A 77 -3.11 11.17 11.24
N LEU A 78 -2.59 12.17 10.56
CA LEU A 78 -1.20 12.23 10.13
C LEU A 78 -0.62 13.60 10.47
N GLU A 79 0.52 13.62 11.16
CA GLU A 79 1.25 14.81 11.52
C GLU A 79 2.73 14.66 11.13
N ASN A 80 3.22 15.50 10.23
CA ASN A 80 4.61 15.45 9.76
C ASN A 80 5.06 14.05 9.29
N ASN A 81 4.24 13.36 8.52
CA ASN A 81 4.43 11.97 8.09
C ASN A 81 4.45 10.93 9.23
N GLU A 82 3.96 11.28 10.42
CA GLU A 82 3.81 10.35 11.54
C GLU A 82 2.33 10.09 11.83
N LEU A 83 1.95 8.82 11.79
CA LEU A 83 0.57 8.37 12.00
C LEU A 83 0.17 8.39 13.46
N ILE A 84 -1.08 8.77 13.69
CA ILE A 84 -1.77 8.65 14.97
C ILE A 84 -3.01 7.79 14.70
N ILE A 85 -3.04 6.58 15.25
CA ILE A 85 -4.15 5.64 15.09
C ILE A 85 -4.82 5.41 16.44
N ASN A 86 -6.13 5.68 16.51
CA ASN A 86 -6.93 5.57 17.72
C ASN A 86 -6.32 6.35 18.92
N GLY A 87 -5.80 7.55 18.63
CA GLY A 87 -5.17 8.41 19.62
C GLY A 87 -3.74 8.04 20.01
N LYS A 88 -3.19 6.94 19.46
CA LYS A 88 -1.82 6.50 19.73
C LYS A 88 -0.91 6.83 18.55
N LYS A 89 0.14 7.59 18.82
CA LYS A 89 1.22 7.87 17.85
C LYS A 89 2.05 6.60 17.65
N LEU A 90 2.37 6.30 16.39
CA LEU A 90 3.20 5.14 16.04
C LEU A 90 4.68 5.40 16.34
N ASN A 91 5.44 4.32 16.43
CA ASN A 91 6.89 4.37 16.59
C ASN A 91 7.60 4.37 15.25
N TYR A 92 8.65 5.17 15.14
CA TYR A 92 9.49 5.30 13.96
C TYR A 92 10.97 5.13 14.33
N ALA A 93 11.74 4.54 13.40
CA ALA A 93 13.20 4.49 13.48
C ALA A 93 13.79 4.88 12.12
N ASP A 94 14.82 5.73 12.11
CA ASP A 94 15.53 6.10 10.89
C ASP A 94 16.31 4.90 10.37
N GLN A 95 16.27 4.67 9.07
CA GLN A 95 16.92 3.55 8.41
C GLN A 95 18.05 4.01 7.48
N GLN A 96 17.71 4.80 6.48
CA GLN A 96 18.68 5.26 5.47
C GLN A 96 18.35 6.66 5.01
N SER A 97 19.34 7.55 5.01
CA SER A 97 19.24 8.89 4.44
C SER A 97 19.72 8.89 2.99
N ASN A 98 18.91 9.47 2.12
CA ASN A 98 19.24 9.74 0.71
C ASN A 98 19.30 11.27 0.50
N ILE A 99 19.69 11.72 -0.69
CA ILE A 99 19.84 13.15 -1.01
C ILE A 99 18.51 13.90 -0.76
N ASP A 100 17.39 13.38 -1.24
CA ASP A 100 16.09 14.04 -1.23
C ASP A 100 15.06 13.38 -0.30
N SER A 101 15.42 12.28 0.35
CA SER A 101 14.47 11.47 1.13
C SER A 101 15.15 10.74 2.28
N LEU A 102 14.34 10.39 3.28
CA LEU A 102 14.71 9.57 4.42
C LEU A 102 13.84 8.32 4.43
N ASP A 103 14.48 7.15 4.44
CA ASP A 103 13.79 5.89 4.69
C ASP A 103 13.71 5.65 6.19
N LYS A 104 12.51 5.31 6.67
CA LYS A 104 12.22 5.01 8.08
C LYS A 104 11.56 3.65 8.20
N ILE A 105 11.73 3.03 9.35
CA ILE A 105 10.89 1.91 9.77
C ILE A 105 9.71 2.49 10.55
N GLU A 106 8.51 2.18 10.10
CA GLU A 106 7.26 2.47 10.79
C GLU A 106 6.75 1.19 11.45
N ASP A 107 6.43 1.25 12.73
CA ASP A 107 5.79 0.15 13.46
C ASP A 107 4.27 0.34 13.43
N LEU A 108 3.64 -0.31 12.48
CA LEU A 108 2.19 -0.29 12.31
C LEU A 108 1.53 -1.33 13.23
N ASN A 109 1.46 -1.00 14.53
CA ASN A 109 0.88 -1.85 15.59
C ASN A 109 1.49 -3.27 15.67
N GLY A 110 2.82 -3.36 15.60
CA GLY A 110 3.57 -4.63 15.67
C GLY A 110 3.97 -5.17 14.30
N LEU A 111 3.57 -4.53 13.20
CA LEU A 111 4.06 -4.82 11.86
C LEU A 111 5.07 -3.73 11.46
N ALA A 112 6.35 -4.02 11.60
CA ALA A 112 7.40 -3.12 11.15
C ALA A 112 7.57 -3.20 9.63
N HIS A 113 7.55 -2.04 8.97
CA HIS A 113 7.80 -1.93 7.52
C HIS A 113 8.52 -0.64 7.17
N SER A 114 9.16 -0.62 6.01
CA SER A 114 9.90 0.56 5.54
C SER A 114 8.97 1.53 4.82
N ILE A 115 9.12 2.80 5.14
CA ILE A 115 8.48 3.92 4.43
C ILE A 115 9.56 4.89 3.93
N ARG A 116 9.21 5.68 2.93
CA ARG A 116 10.03 6.78 2.43
C ARG A 116 9.31 8.10 2.61
N VAL A 117 9.99 9.07 3.21
CA VAL A 117 9.51 10.44 3.38
C VAL A 117 10.47 11.43 2.70
N ALA A 118 9.96 12.52 2.14
CA ALA A 118 10.81 13.58 1.60
C ALA A 118 11.51 14.35 2.72
N ASN A 119 12.72 14.83 2.47
CA ASN A 119 13.44 15.68 3.43
C ASN A 119 12.73 17.03 3.66
N ILE A 120 11.95 17.48 2.69
CA ILE A 120 11.10 18.66 2.80
C ILE A 120 9.65 18.18 2.83
N PRO A 121 8.92 18.42 3.93
CA PRO A 121 7.53 18.00 4.05
C PRO A 121 6.67 18.55 2.92
N SER A 122 5.84 17.70 2.34
CA SER A 122 4.85 18.06 1.31
C SER A 122 3.49 18.36 1.95
N ARG A 123 2.54 18.83 1.13
CA ARG A 123 1.14 18.93 1.56
C ARG A 123 0.49 17.59 1.94
N LEU A 124 1.12 16.47 1.57
CA LEU A 124 0.67 15.12 1.90
C LEU A 124 1.19 14.62 3.25
N SER A 125 2.02 15.41 3.94
CA SER A 125 2.63 15.03 5.23
C SER A 125 1.69 15.15 6.43
N GLY A 126 0.45 15.64 6.25
CA GLY A 126 -0.51 15.78 7.34
C GLY A 126 -1.98 15.82 6.87
N PHE A 127 -2.86 15.30 7.71
CA PHE A 127 -4.32 15.46 7.64
C PHE A 127 -4.95 15.32 9.02
N ASP A 128 -6.09 15.99 9.22
CA ASP A 128 -6.84 15.97 10.47
C ASP A 128 -7.44 14.57 10.73
N ALA A 129 -7.73 14.30 12.01
CA ALA A 129 -8.30 13.01 12.42
C ALA A 129 -9.61 12.71 11.68
N ILE A 130 -9.65 11.55 11.03
CA ILE A 130 -10.85 11.02 10.37
C ILE A 130 -11.19 9.65 10.94
N THR A 131 -12.48 9.39 11.16
CA THR A 131 -12.98 8.05 11.51
C THR A 131 -13.40 7.35 10.24
N ILE A 132 -12.90 6.13 10.05
CA ILE A 132 -13.14 5.33 8.84
C ILE A 132 -14.52 4.69 8.94
N PRO A 133 -15.44 4.98 8.00
CA PRO A 133 -16.77 4.39 8.01
C PRO A 133 -16.74 2.91 7.60
N ASP A 134 -17.85 2.21 7.84
CA ASP A 134 -18.03 0.82 7.41
C ASP A 134 -17.82 0.67 5.90
N ASP A 135 -17.22 -0.45 5.51
CA ASP A 135 -16.91 -0.79 4.11
C ASP A 135 -15.92 0.15 3.41
N TYR A 136 -15.17 0.98 4.17
CA TYR A 136 -14.10 1.81 3.63
C TYR A 136 -12.76 1.52 4.32
N TYR A 137 -11.67 1.81 3.63
CA TYR A 137 -10.30 1.64 4.12
C TYR A 137 -9.49 2.90 3.84
N LEU A 138 -8.63 3.26 4.78
CA LEU A 138 -7.60 4.26 4.54
C LEU A 138 -6.33 3.52 4.12
N ALA A 139 -5.88 3.74 2.90
CA ALA A 139 -4.67 3.13 2.39
C ALA A 139 -3.69 4.19 1.89
N MET A 140 -2.40 4.00 2.17
CA MET A 140 -1.33 4.93 1.81
C MET A 140 -0.21 4.21 1.06
N GLY A 141 0.52 4.96 0.25
CA GLY A 141 1.77 4.49 -0.33
C GLY A 141 2.90 4.50 0.70
N ASP A 142 3.81 3.54 0.62
CA ASP A 142 5.00 3.53 1.47
C ASP A 142 5.95 4.68 1.10
N ASN A 143 5.89 5.19 -0.14
CA ASN A 143 6.55 6.44 -0.58
C ASN A 143 5.64 7.64 -0.26
N ARG A 144 5.61 8.04 1.00
CA ARG A 144 4.63 8.95 1.61
C ARG A 144 4.40 10.23 0.84
N ASP A 145 5.44 10.93 0.44
CA ASP A 145 5.33 12.22 -0.24
C ASP A 145 5.21 12.11 -1.77
N ASN A 146 5.28 10.89 -2.32
CA ASN A 146 5.17 10.60 -3.75
C ASN A 146 4.15 9.49 -4.03
N SER A 147 2.94 9.67 -3.50
CA SER A 147 1.86 8.69 -3.66
C SER A 147 0.50 9.38 -3.81
N ALA A 148 -0.21 9.07 -4.89
CA ALA A 148 -1.64 9.34 -4.99
C ALA A 148 -2.38 8.20 -4.29
N ASP A 149 -2.83 8.43 -3.06
CA ASP A 149 -3.50 7.48 -2.19
C ASP A 149 -4.68 8.12 -1.47
N SER A 150 -5.18 7.54 -0.37
CA SER A 150 -6.38 8.04 0.33
C SER A 150 -6.33 9.51 0.71
N ARG A 151 -5.14 10.12 0.81
CA ARG A 151 -4.97 11.57 1.05
C ARG A 151 -5.35 12.42 -0.16
N VAL A 152 -5.39 11.82 -1.35
CA VAL A 152 -5.67 12.50 -2.63
C VAL A 152 -6.99 12.01 -3.22
N ILE A 153 -7.22 10.69 -3.24
CA ILE A 153 -8.37 10.07 -3.92
C ILE A 153 -9.51 9.73 -2.97
N GLY A 154 -9.34 9.94 -1.65
CA GLY A 154 -10.31 9.58 -0.63
C GLY A 154 -10.18 8.14 -0.14
N LEU A 155 -11.05 7.75 0.78
CA LEU A 155 -11.10 6.40 1.32
C LEU A 155 -11.44 5.37 0.24
N ILE A 156 -10.87 4.17 0.36
CA ILE A 156 -11.03 3.09 -0.62
C ILE A 156 -12.27 2.28 -0.28
N PRO A 157 -13.28 2.24 -1.16
CA PRO A 157 -14.45 1.39 -0.94
C PRO A 157 -14.08 -0.09 -1.03
N ARG A 158 -14.66 -0.91 -0.15
CA ARG A 158 -14.42 -2.37 -0.12
C ARG A 158 -14.74 -3.06 -1.46
N ASN A 159 -15.68 -2.55 -2.23
CA ASN A 159 -16.06 -3.14 -3.52
C ASN A 159 -15.02 -2.94 -4.61
N GLU A 160 -14.09 -1.99 -4.49
CA GLU A 160 -13.00 -1.76 -5.43
C GLU A 160 -11.82 -2.72 -5.22
N LEU A 161 -11.74 -3.40 -4.07
CA LEU A 161 -10.63 -4.31 -3.77
C LEU A 161 -10.62 -5.50 -4.73
N LEU A 162 -9.44 -5.83 -5.25
CA LEU A 162 -9.20 -6.98 -6.13
C LEU A 162 -8.52 -8.14 -5.39
N GLY A 163 -7.64 -7.86 -4.44
CA GLY A 163 -6.91 -8.87 -3.70
C GLY A 163 -5.76 -8.32 -2.88
N LYS A 164 -5.00 -9.21 -2.26
CA LYS A 164 -3.83 -8.92 -1.42
C LYS A 164 -2.54 -9.22 -2.19
N ALA A 165 -1.62 -8.26 -2.22
CA ALA A 165 -0.27 -8.47 -2.74
C ALA A 165 0.56 -9.26 -1.72
N GLU A 166 1.13 -10.40 -2.13
CA GLU A 166 1.84 -11.29 -1.22
C GLU A 166 3.35 -11.24 -1.38
N ARG A 167 3.83 -11.22 -2.62
CA ARG A 167 5.27 -11.25 -2.91
C ARG A 167 5.62 -10.69 -4.27
N VAL A 168 6.87 -10.27 -4.40
CA VAL A 168 7.49 -10.00 -5.70
C VAL A 168 7.88 -11.34 -6.32
N ILE A 169 7.43 -11.61 -7.55
CA ILE A 169 7.81 -12.83 -8.29
C ILE A 169 9.16 -12.61 -8.95
N VAL A 170 9.30 -11.50 -9.67
CA VAL A 170 10.49 -11.08 -10.38
C VAL A 170 10.56 -9.56 -10.38
N SER A 171 11.76 -9.02 -10.39
CA SER A 171 12.02 -7.59 -10.49
C SER A 171 13.00 -7.34 -11.62
N LEU A 172 12.66 -6.43 -12.53
CA LEU A 172 13.50 -6.04 -13.66
C LEU A 172 14.01 -4.62 -13.44
N ASP A 173 15.31 -4.42 -13.61
CA ASP A 173 15.94 -3.12 -13.48
C ASP A 173 15.85 -2.35 -14.81
N TYR A 174 14.92 -1.41 -14.88
CA TYR A 174 14.69 -0.62 -16.12
C TYR A 174 15.86 0.31 -16.45
N ASP A 175 16.61 0.73 -15.44
CA ASP A 175 17.77 1.60 -15.61
C ASP A 175 19.04 0.82 -15.99
N ASN A 176 19.00 -0.53 -15.89
CA ASN A 176 20.11 -1.41 -16.18
C ASN A 176 19.71 -2.55 -17.13
N TYR A 177 19.31 -2.20 -18.35
CA TYR A 177 19.00 -3.15 -19.45
C TYR A 177 18.01 -4.27 -19.06
N TYR A 178 17.05 -4.00 -18.16
CA TYR A 178 16.07 -4.98 -17.69
C TYR A 178 16.70 -6.21 -17.02
N LEU A 179 17.90 -6.08 -16.46
CA LEU A 179 18.52 -7.17 -15.73
C LEU A 179 17.71 -7.52 -14.49
N PRO A 180 17.52 -8.81 -14.18
CA PRO A 180 16.79 -9.23 -12.99
C PRO A 180 17.50 -8.81 -11.70
N ARG A 181 16.79 -8.15 -10.78
CA ARG A 181 17.25 -7.88 -9.41
C ARG A 181 17.09 -9.14 -8.58
N LYS A 182 18.19 -9.89 -8.40
CA LYS A 182 18.17 -11.23 -7.77
C LYS A 182 17.73 -11.23 -6.32
N ASP A 183 18.00 -10.15 -5.60
CA ASP A 183 17.63 -9.93 -4.19
C ASP A 183 16.13 -9.71 -3.97
N ARG A 184 15.39 -9.47 -5.06
CA ARG A 184 13.96 -9.22 -5.02
C ARG A 184 13.11 -10.38 -5.53
N VAL A 185 13.73 -11.43 -6.07
CA VAL A 185 13.00 -12.61 -6.58
C VAL A 185 12.37 -13.37 -5.42
N LEU A 186 11.07 -13.64 -5.51
CA LEU A 186 10.22 -14.28 -4.49
C LEU A 186 10.22 -13.55 -3.13
N LYS A 187 10.61 -12.28 -3.11
CA LYS A 187 10.59 -11.46 -1.89
C LYS A 187 9.16 -11.35 -1.36
N LYS A 188 8.96 -11.77 -0.11
CA LYS A 188 7.67 -11.62 0.58
C LYS A 188 7.41 -10.13 0.87
N LEU A 189 6.17 -9.71 0.70
CA LEU A 189 5.69 -8.38 1.06
C LEU A 189 5.05 -8.47 2.46
N ASN A 190 5.55 -7.65 3.35
CA ASN A 190 5.04 -7.52 4.72
C ASN A 190 4.46 -6.14 4.88
#